data_7965a7ed33601832b2a6993d2dc279a4
#
_entry.id   7965a7ed33601832b2a6993d2dc279a4
#
_cell.length_a   1.000
_cell.length_b   1.000
_cell.length_c   1.000
_cell.angle_alpha   90.00
_cell.angle_beta   90.00
_cell.angle_gamma   90.00
#
_symmetry.space_group_name_H-M   'P 1'
#
loop_
_entity.id
_entity.type
_entity.pdbx_description
1 polymer ?
#
loop_
_entity_poly.entity_id
_entity_poly.type
_entity_poly.pdbx_seq_one_letter_code
_entity_poly.pdbx_strand_id
1 'polypeptide(L)'
;MISELIKKLNKKIVEEILNALEGTVWGMTIEEISEVTRRHRNTIAKYMPELEKAGLVVSRNIGKYTFWLLHTTFKYRKTDIARFLIQSLIKVLDEFLRKNHLPSPFEVGYKLGTLCSEYENIQLKGESKPIEIGYVLGIFVPTMLPRLSYRVEKFKPTDRKITISVANCPCDGKPENKKVCEFVNGFISGSLKYLGVPIVKSEEVKCQIDSAKACTFEYTLPITIEELSKKLGTTK
;
A
#
# COMPACT_ATOMS: atom_id res chain seq x y z
N MET A 1 3.88 9.82 32.19
CA MET A 1 3.89 10.64 30.94
C MET A 1 2.71 10.33 30.02
N ILE A 2 2.49 9.09 29.56
CA ILE A 2 1.33 8.71 28.72
C ILE A 2 -0.01 8.98 29.44
N SER A 3 -0.10 8.64 30.74
CA SER A 3 -1.33 8.81 31.54
C SER A 3 -1.75 10.27 31.78
N GLU A 4 -0.83 11.22 31.76
CA GLU A 4 -1.13 12.65 31.96
C GLU A 4 -1.62 13.36 30.71
N LEU A 5 -1.11 12.97 29.53
CA LEU A 5 -1.59 13.45 28.24
C LEU A 5 -3.04 13.02 27.98
N ILE A 6 -3.35 11.75 28.27
CA ILE A 6 -4.71 11.19 28.11
C ILE A 6 -5.69 11.77 29.13
N LYS A 7 -5.25 12.15 30.33
CA LYS A 7 -6.12 12.79 31.36
C LYS A 7 -6.75 14.11 30.90
N LYS A 8 -6.15 14.81 29.93
CA LYS A 8 -6.69 16.04 29.35
C LYS A 8 -7.71 15.82 28.23
N LEU A 9 -7.79 14.58 27.72
CA LEU A 9 -8.69 14.21 26.63
C LEU A 9 -9.94 13.53 27.20
N ASN A 10 -11.08 13.73 26.55
CA ASN A 10 -12.30 13.02 26.93
C ASN A 10 -12.13 11.53 26.60
N LYS A 11 -12.13 10.67 27.65
CA LYS A 11 -11.92 9.23 27.53
C LYS A 11 -12.86 8.57 26.53
N LYS A 12 -14.14 8.96 26.53
CA LYS A 12 -15.14 8.41 25.61
C LYS A 12 -14.80 8.68 24.14
N ILE A 13 -14.33 9.89 23.82
CA ILE A 13 -13.94 10.23 22.44
C ILE A 13 -12.69 9.45 22.04
N VAL A 14 -11.73 9.28 22.94
CA VAL A 14 -10.53 8.48 22.68
C VAL A 14 -10.91 7.02 22.37
N GLU A 15 -11.79 6.42 23.16
CA GLU A 15 -12.27 5.05 22.93
C GLU A 15 -13.00 4.94 21.60
N GLU A 16 -13.87 5.88 21.25
CA GLU A 16 -14.58 5.90 19.97
C GLU A 16 -13.61 5.97 18.78
N ILE A 17 -12.55 6.81 18.87
CA ILE A 17 -11.53 6.92 17.81
C ILE A 17 -10.73 5.61 17.69
N LEU A 18 -10.26 5.05 18.81
CA LEU A 18 -9.47 3.82 18.80
C LEU A 18 -10.31 2.64 18.26
N ASN A 19 -11.57 2.53 18.65
CA ASN A 19 -12.49 1.51 18.15
C ASN A 19 -12.76 1.68 16.64
N ALA A 20 -12.90 2.93 16.15
CA ALA A 20 -13.04 3.19 14.72
C ALA A 20 -11.82 2.74 13.92
N LEU A 21 -10.62 2.86 14.50
CA LEU A 21 -9.37 2.43 13.87
C LEU A 21 -9.10 0.94 14.05
N GLU A 22 -9.79 0.27 14.99
CA GLU A 22 -9.65 -1.17 15.20
C GLU A 22 -10.15 -1.95 14.00
N GLY A 23 -9.33 -2.88 13.53
CA GLY A 23 -9.66 -3.68 12.33
C GLY A 23 -9.40 -2.98 11.00
N THR A 24 -9.15 -1.67 10.98
CA THR A 24 -8.77 -0.98 9.74
C THR A 24 -7.34 -1.34 9.35
N VAL A 25 -7.22 -1.89 8.17
CA VAL A 25 -5.95 -2.37 7.61
C VAL A 25 -5.06 -1.23 7.14
N TRP A 26 -5.69 -0.21 6.60
CA TRP A 26 -5.05 0.92 5.93
C TRP A 26 -5.00 2.17 6.78
N GLY A 27 -5.72 2.15 7.90
CA GLY A 27 -6.03 3.32 8.68
C GLY A 27 -7.20 4.09 8.08
N MET A 28 -7.49 5.23 8.65
CA MET A 28 -8.58 6.12 8.24
C MET A 28 -8.09 7.57 8.18
N THR A 29 -8.67 8.34 7.30
CA THR A 29 -8.54 9.80 7.28
C THR A 29 -9.34 10.41 8.43
N ILE A 30 -9.10 11.69 8.73
CA ILE A 30 -9.88 12.43 9.74
C ILE A 30 -11.36 12.47 9.35
N GLU A 31 -11.66 12.59 8.06
CA GLU A 31 -13.03 12.58 7.52
C GLU A 31 -13.72 11.24 7.82
N GLU A 32 -13.10 10.13 7.47
CA GLU A 32 -13.65 8.79 7.70
C GLU A 32 -13.85 8.51 9.20
N ILE A 33 -12.89 8.88 10.06
CA ILE A 33 -13.03 8.76 11.51
C ILE A 33 -14.20 9.62 12.02
N SER A 34 -14.36 10.82 11.49
CA SER A 34 -15.45 11.75 11.81
C SER A 34 -16.82 11.15 11.48
N GLU A 35 -16.95 10.52 10.30
CA GLU A 35 -18.17 9.84 9.86
C GLU A 35 -18.52 8.65 10.75
N VAL A 36 -17.56 7.75 10.99
CA VAL A 36 -17.78 6.54 11.80
C VAL A 36 -18.10 6.86 13.24
N THR A 37 -17.36 7.81 13.84
CA THR A 37 -17.58 8.20 15.24
C THR A 37 -18.75 9.16 15.43
N ARG A 38 -19.31 9.71 14.34
CA ARG A 38 -20.32 10.78 14.35
C ARG A 38 -19.88 12.01 15.16
N ARG A 39 -18.56 12.30 15.14
CA ARG A 39 -17.96 13.46 15.79
C ARG A 39 -17.56 14.49 14.75
N HIS A 40 -17.61 15.76 15.14
CA HIS A 40 -17.19 16.82 14.22
C HIS A 40 -15.71 16.67 13.83
N ARG A 41 -15.39 16.86 12.55
CA ARG A 41 -14.04 16.75 11.98
C ARG A 41 -12.97 17.50 12.78
N ASN A 42 -13.27 18.73 13.23
CA ASN A 42 -12.33 19.53 14.02
C ASN A 42 -12.04 18.90 15.39
N THR A 43 -12.99 18.16 15.97
CA THR A 43 -12.77 17.41 17.20
C THR A 43 -11.78 16.29 16.95
N ILE A 44 -12.00 15.50 15.90
CA ILE A 44 -11.07 14.42 15.54
C ILE A 44 -9.68 14.98 15.25
N ALA A 45 -9.58 16.02 14.41
CA ALA A 45 -8.32 16.67 14.06
C ALA A 45 -7.51 17.14 15.28
N LYS A 46 -8.19 17.58 16.34
CA LYS A 46 -7.54 17.99 17.60
C LYS A 46 -7.00 16.80 18.40
N TYR A 47 -7.68 15.65 18.34
CA TYR A 47 -7.30 14.47 19.13
C TYR A 47 -6.16 13.67 18.49
N MET A 48 -6.12 13.58 17.16
CA MET A 48 -5.17 12.71 16.46
C MET A 48 -3.69 12.99 16.79
N PRO A 49 -3.20 14.25 16.78
CA PRO A 49 -1.81 14.55 17.16
C PRO A 49 -1.49 14.19 18.62
N GLU A 50 -2.45 14.33 19.52
CA GLU A 50 -2.25 13.99 20.93
C GLU A 50 -2.20 12.48 21.16
N LEU A 51 -3.02 11.70 20.41
CA LEU A 51 -2.97 10.25 20.42
C LEU A 51 -1.68 9.72 19.79
N GLU A 52 -1.13 10.39 18.78
CA GLU A 52 0.16 10.06 18.18
C GLU A 52 1.32 10.32 19.14
N LYS A 53 1.34 11.47 19.83
CA LYS A 53 2.31 11.76 20.91
C LYS A 53 2.22 10.75 22.05
N ALA A 54 1.03 10.25 22.35
CA ALA A 54 0.82 9.19 23.33
C ALA A 54 1.23 7.81 22.82
N GLY A 55 1.62 7.66 21.55
CA GLY A 55 2.01 6.39 20.95
C GLY A 55 0.85 5.41 20.75
N LEU A 56 -0.39 5.88 20.74
CA LEU A 56 -1.59 5.05 20.55
C LEU A 56 -1.93 4.89 19.04
N VAL A 57 -1.64 5.90 18.26
CA VAL A 57 -1.82 5.90 16.80
C VAL A 57 -0.54 6.34 16.12
N VAL A 58 -0.45 6.06 14.82
CA VAL A 58 0.60 6.56 13.93
C VAL A 58 -0.04 7.20 12.71
N SER A 59 0.56 8.29 12.24
CA SER A 59 0.13 8.94 11.00
C SER A 59 0.94 8.47 9.81
N ARG A 60 0.34 8.51 8.63
CA ARG A 60 0.98 8.21 7.36
C ARG A 60 0.45 9.12 6.28
N ASN A 61 1.35 9.85 5.63
CA ASN A 61 0.99 10.72 4.51
C ASN A 61 1.08 9.96 3.19
N ILE A 62 -0.01 9.98 2.42
CA ILE A 62 -0.11 9.37 1.10
C ILE A 62 -0.71 10.41 0.15
N GLY A 63 0.12 10.99 -0.71
CA GLY A 63 -0.28 12.11 -1.54
C GLY A 63 -0.70 13.30 -0.67
N LYS A 64 -1.93 13.78 -0.85
CA LYS A 64 -2.52 14.88 -0.07
C LYS A 64 -3.28 14.42 1.19
N TYR A 65 -3.37 13.12 1.42
CA TYR A 65 -4.13 12.56 2.53
C TYR A 65 -3.22 12.08 3.65
N THR A 66 -3.66 12.26 4.90
CA THR A 66 -3.05 11.68 6.10
C THR A 66 -3.96 10.58 6.60
N PHE A 67 -3.43 9.36 6.66
CA PHE A 67 -4.10 8.19 7.23
C PHE A 67 -3.57 7.91 8.64
N TRP A 68 -4.47 7.52 9.52
CA TRP A 68 -4.22 7.22 10.92
C TRP A 68 -4.49 5.76 11.20
N LEU A 69 -3.57 5.10 11.91
CA LEU A 69 -3.63 3.68 12.25
C LEU A 69 -3.35 3.49 13.73
N LEU A 70 -3.87 2.42 14.32
CA LEU A 70 -3.45 2.02 15.65
C LEU A 70 -1.98 1.61 15.64
N HIS A 71 -1.22 2.11 16.62
CA HIS A 71 0.20 1.75 16.75
C HIS A 71 0.41 0.24 16.96
N THR A 72 -0.49 -0.41 17.70
CA THR A 72 -0.49 -1.86 17.92
C THR A 72 -0.70 -2.64 16.63
N THR A 73 -1.68 -2.25 15.82
CA THR A 73 -1.97 -2.86 14.51
C THR A 73 -0.73 -2.79 13.60
N PHE A 74 -0.06 -1.64 13.58
CA PHE A 74 1.15 -1.47 12.78
C PHE A 74 2.30 -2.38 13.25
N LYS A 75 2.48 -2.59 14.55
CA LYS A 75 3.53 -3.44 15.11
C LYS A 75 3.29 -4.93 14.85
N TYR A 76 2.07 -5.41 15.11
CA TYR A 76 1.69 -6.82 14.87
C TYR A 76 1.73 -7.18 13.39
N ARG A 77 1.29 -6.25 12.52
CA ARG A 77 1.32 -6.46 11.07
C ARG A 77 2.70 -6.63 10.46
N LYS A 78 3.72 -5.94 10.97
CA LYS A 78 5.09 -6.14 10.44
C LYS A 78 5.51 -7.60 10.55
N THR A 79 5.21 -8.26 11.69
CA THR A 79 5.56 -9.66 11.93
C THR A 79 4.71 -10.61 11.09
N ASP A 80 3.41 -10.36 10.98
CA ASP A 80 2.48 -11.20 10.22
C ASP A 80 2.74 -11.10 8.71
N ILE A 81 3.05 -9.89 8.22
CA ILE A 81 3.41 -9.67 6.83
C ILE A 81 4.75 -10.35 6.50
N ALA A 82 5.76 -10.24 7.36
CA ALA A 82 7.03 -10.92 7.13
C ALA A 82 6.84 -12.43 7.04
N ARG A 83 6.04 -13.02 7.94
CA ARG A 83 5.69 -14.43 7.93
C ARG A 83 4.95 -14.80 6.65
N PHE A 84 3.95 -14.01 6.27
CA PHE A 84 3.18 -14.24 5.05
C PHE A 84 4.05 -14.13 3.79
N LEU A 85 4.93 -13.13 3.71
CA LEU A 85 5.87 -12.98 2.58
C LEU A 85 6.79 -14.19 2.46
N ILE A 86 7.35 -14.68 3.56
CA ILE A 86 8.19 -15.88 3.56
C ILE A 86 7.39 -17.10 3.09
N GLN A 87 6.20 -17.32 3.62
CA GLN A 87 5.34 -18.44 3.21
C GLN A 87 4.95 -18.34 1.73
N SER A 88 4.62 -17.14 1.25
CA SER A 88 4.27 -16.91 -0.15
C SER A 88 5.47 -17.10 -1.06
N LEU A 89 6.66 -16.66 -0.66
CA LEU A 89 7.90 -16.88 -1.42
C LEU A 89 8.21 -18.36 -1.55
N ILE A 90 8.08 -19.14 -0.45
CA ILE A 90 8.27 -20.59 -0.47
C ILE A 90 7.31 -21.26 -1.45
N LYS A 91 6.03 -20.88 -1.45
CA LYS A 91 5.03 -21.41 -2.39
C LYS A 91 5.38 -21.09 -3.85
N VAL A 92 5.80 -19.86 -4.11
CA VAL A 92 6.21 -19.42 -5.47
C VAL A 92 7.42 -20.22 -5.94
N LEU A 93 8.44 -20.37 -5.11
CA LEU A 93 9.63 -21.14 -5.44
C LEU A 93 9.31 -22.64 -5.66
N ASP A 94 8.48 -23.24 -4.81
CA ASP A 94 8.05 -24.64 -4.96
C ASP A 94 7.32 -24.88 -6.29
N GLU A 95 6.44 -23.95 -6.69
CA GLU A 95 5.75 -24.03 -7.98
C GLU A 95 6.73 -24.02 -9.16
N PHE A 96 7.74 -23.15 -9.13
CA PHE A 96 8.75 -23.09 -10.19
C PHE A 96 9.65 -24.32 -10.21
N LEU A 97 10.06 -24.81 -9.04
CA LEU A 97 10.85 -26.03 -8.91
C LEU A 97 10.12 -27.25 -9.47
N ARG A 98 8.81 -27.38 -9.17
CA ARG A 98 8.01 -28.49 -9.71
C ARG A 98 7.88 -28.47 -11.24
N LYS A 99 7.96 -27.29 -11.85
CA LYS A 99 7.88 -27.12 -13.31
C LYS A 99 9.24 -27.23 -14.00
N ASN A 100 10.33 -27.50 -13.28
CA ASN A 100 11.70 -27.46 -13.80
C ASN A 100 11.99 -26.14 -14.57
N HIS A 101 11.37 -25.04 -14.14
CA HIS A 101 11.53 -23.73 -14.75
C HIS A 101 12.32 -22.80 -13.82
N LEU A 102 13.37 -22.18 -14.36
CA LEU A 102 14.10 -21.15 -13.63
C LEU A 102 13.39 -19.80 -13.84
N PRO A 103 12.66 -19.27 -12.83
CA PRO A 103 11.88 -18.06 -13.03
C PRO A 103 12.80 -16.84 -13.15
N SER A 104 12.37 -15.88 -13.98
CA SER A 104 12.96 -14.56 -13.96
C SER A 104 12.62 -13.81 -12.66
N PRO A 105 13.42 -12.83 -12.24
CA PRO A 105 13.08 -11.98 -11.09
C PRO A 105 11.71 -11.30 -11.25
N PHE A 106 11.33 -10.93 -12.46
CA PHE A 106 10.02 -10.37 -12.77
C PHE A 106 8.89 -11.35 -12.48
N GLU A 107 9.00 -12.62 -12.91
CA GLU A 107 7.96 -13.63 -12.69
C GLU A 107 7.78 -13.93 -11.19
N VAL A 108 8.87 -14.02 -10.44
CA VAL A 108 8.83 -14.20 -8.97
C VAL A 108 8.11 -12.99 -8.33
N GLY A 109 8.53 -11.80 -8.70
CA GLY A 109 7.89 -10.56 -8.22
C GLY A 109 6.41 -10.52 -8.55
N TYR A 110 6.04 -10.82 -9.78
CA TYR A 110 4.65 -10.82 -10.25
C TYR A 110 3.74 -11.76 -9.44
N LYS A 111 4.17 -13.01 -9.25
CA LYS A 111 3.41 -13.97 -8.44
C LYS A 111 3.30 -13.54 -6.98
N LEU A 112 4.40 -13.05 -6.42
CA LEU A 112 4.39 -12.57 -5.03
C LEU A 112 3.49 -11.35 -4.87
N GLY A 113 3.52 -10.41 -5.80
CA GLY A 113 2.63 -9.24 -5.80
C GLY A 113 1.15 -9.63 -5.87
N THR A 114 0.81 -10.62 -6.70
CA THR A 114 -0.56 -11.17 -6.78
C THR A 114 -0.99 -11.78 -5.45
N LEU A 115 -0.17 -12.66 -4.85
CA LEU A 115 -0.48 -13.32 -3.57
C LEU A 115 -0.61 -12.32 -2.41
N CYS A 116 0.28 -11.32 -2.36
CA CYS A 116 0.19 -10.28 -1.33
C CYS A 116 -1.09 -9.46 -1.45
N SER A 117 -1.50 -9.15 -2.68
CA SER A 117 -2.74 -8.41 -2.95
C SER A 117 -3.98 -9.25 -2.62
N GLU A 118 -3.95 -10.54 -2.91
CA GLU A 118 -5.01 -11.47 -2.54
C GLU A 118 -5.17 -11.55 -1.02
N TYR A 119 -4.09 -11.71 -0.29
CA TYR A 119 -4.10 -11.74 1.17
C TYR A 119 -4.70 -10.47 1.76
N GLU A 120 -4.28 -9.31 1.28
CA GLU A 120 -4.78 -8.02 1.75
C GLU A 120 -6.27 -7.82 1.39
N ASN A 121 -6.70 -8.22 0.20
CA ASN A 121 -8.10 -8.10 -0.21
C ASN A 121 -9.03 -9.00 0.60
N ILE A 122 -8.57 -10.17 1.05
CA ILE A 122 -9.34 -11.01 1.96
C ILE A 122 -9.67 -10.26 3.25
N GLN A 123 -8.77 -9.41 3.72
CA GLN A 123 -8.97 -8.59 4.91
C GLN A 123 -9.85 -7.34 4.64
N LEU A 124 -9.91 -6.87 3.39
CA LEU A 124 -10.75 -5.73 2.98
C LEU A 124 -12.21 -6.12 2.69
N LYS A 125 -12.50 -7.38 2.47
CA LYS A 125 -13.86 -7.86 2.13
C LYS A 125 -14.94 -7.62 3.20
N GLY A 126 -14.58 -7.09 4.36
CA GLY A 126 -15.52 -6.64 5.39
C GLY A 126 -16.14 -5.25 5.15
N GLU A 127 -15.62 -4.47 4.21
CA GLU A 127 -16.07 -3.10 3.94
C GLU A 127 -16.69 -3.01 2.53
N SER A 128 -18.00 -2.86 2.48
CA SER A 128 -18.84 -2.87 1.26
C SER A 128 -18.85 -1.55 0.47
N LYS A 129 -17.74 -0.79 0.40
CA LYS A 129 -17.65 0.41 -0.41
C LYS A 129 -16.96 0.13 -1.75
N PRO A 130 -17.47 0.67 -2.88
CA PRO A 130 -16.75 0.61 -4.15
C PRO A 130 -15.40 1.30 -3.99
N ILE A 131 -14.34 0.54 -4.21
CA ILE A 131 -12.97 1.03 -4.07
C ILE A 131 -12.69 1.91 -5.29
N GLU A 132 -12.68 3.22 -5.11
CA GLU A 132 -12.25 4.12 -6.17
C GLU A 132 -10.83 3.79 -6.61
N ILE A 133 -10.59 3.79 -7.91
CA ILE A 133 -9.28 3.43 -8.47
C ILE A 133 -8.17 4.34 -7.93
N GLY A 134 -8.48 5.61 -7.66
CA GLY A 134 -7.55 6.54 -7.00
C GLY A 134 -7.16 6.08 -5.60
N TYR A 135 -8.09 5.45 -4.87
CA TYR A 135 -7.85 4.86 -3.56
C TYR A 135 -6.94 3.62 -3.69
N VAL A 136 -7.28 2.70 -4.59
CA VAL A 136 -6.50 1.48 -4.82
C VAL A 136 -5.08 1.79 -5.27
N LEU A 137 -4.92 2.63 -6.26
CA LEU A 137 -3.61 2.97 -6.83
C LEU A 137 -2.83 3.96 -5.95
N GLY A 138 -3.53 4.89 -5.28
CA GLY A 138 -2.91 5.88 -4.40
C GLY A 138 -2.56 5.35 -3.01
N ILE A 139 -3.21 4.29 -2.57
CA ILE A 139 -3.04 3.73 -1.22
C ILE A 139 -2.41 2.36 -1.25
N PHE A 140 -2.95 1.43 -2.03
CA PHE A 140 -2.51 0.04 -2.01
C PHE A 140 -1.04 -0.10 -2.43
N VAL A 141 -0.67 0.42 -3.59
CA VAL A 141 0.72 0.35 -4.07
C VAL A 141 1.68 1.08 -3.12
N PRO A 142 1.42 2.34 -2.69
CA PRO A 142 2.25 3.02 -1.70
C PRO A 142 2.28 2.36 -0.33
N THR A 143 1.31 1.54 0.06
CA THR A 143 1.33 0.86 1.35
C THR A 143 2.02 -0.49 1.31
N MET A 144 1.96 -1.20 0.20
CA MET A 144 2.65 -2.48 0.05
C MET A 144 4.16 -2.31 -0.09
N LEU A 145 4.61 -1.38 -0.92
CA LEU A 145 6.02 -1.16 -1.17
C LEU A 145 6.82 -0.72 0.07
N PRO A 146 6.36 0.21 0.93
CA PRO A 146 7.08 0.55 2.17
C PRO A 146 7.24 -0.61 3.16
N ARG A 147 6.37 -1.63 3.10
CA ARG A 147 6.55 -2.84 3.91
C ARG A 147 7.77 -3.66 3.49
N LEU A 148 8.19 -3.49 2.23
CA LEU A 148 9.43 -4.02 1.68
C LEU A 148 10.59 -3.01 1.77
N SER A 149 10.46 -1.97 2.62
CA SER A 149 11.41 -0.87 2.76
C SER A 149 11.50 0.09 1.56
N TYR A 150 10.61 -0.01 0.61
CA TYR A 150 10.50 0.95 -0.49
C TYR A 150 9.70 2.18 -0.09
N ARG A 151 10.08 3.35 -0.60
CA ARG A 151 9.29 4.58 -0.46
C ARG A 151 8.78 5.01 -1.83
N VAL A 152 7.46 5.02 -2.01
CA VAL A 152 6.85 5.60 -3.20
C VAL A 152 6.93 7.12 -3.08
N GLU A 153 7.72 7.75 -3.95
CA GLU A 153 7.86 9.21 -4.00
C GLU A 153 6.82 9.86 -4.90
N LYS A 154 6.47 9.19 -5.98
CA LYS A 154 5.56 9.72 -6.97
C LYS A 154 4.67 8.62 -7.51
N PHE A 155 3.39 8.91 -7.52
CA PHE A 155 2.38 8.16 -8.23
C PHE A 155 1.67 9.14 -9.18
N LYS A 156 1.73 8.89 -10.48
CA LYS A 156 1.14 9.77 -11.50
C LYS A 156 0.37 8.94 -12.52
N PRO A 157 -0.96 8.85 -12.41
CA PRO A 157 -1.79 8.37 -13.49
C PRO A 157 -1.89 9.46 -14.57
N THR A 158 -1.75 9.06 -15.82
CA THR A 158 -2.06 9.85 -17.01
C THR A 158 -3.00 9.04 -17.86
N ASP A 159 -3.52 9.59 -18.95
CA ASP A 159 -4.59 8.99 -19.76
C ASP A 159 -4.59 7.44 -19.81
N ARG A 160 -3.52 6.84 -20.33
CA ARG A 160 -3.36 5.37 -20.45
C ARG A 160 -2.09 4.84 -19.79
N LYS A 161 -1.50 5.61 -18.88
CA LYS A 161 -0.27 5.22 -18.22
C LYS A 161 -0.34 5.47 -16.72
N ILE A 162 0.30 4.59 -15.96
CA ILE A 162 0.57 4.77 -14.54
C ILE A 162 2.08 4.83 -14.37
N THR A 163 2.57 5.92 -13.80
CA THR A 163 3.99 6.09 -13.47
C THR A 163 4.18 6.01 -11.95
N ILE A 164 5.05 5.11 -11.51
CA ILE A 164 5.39 4.90 -10.10
C ILE A 164 6.88 5.10 -9.89
N SER A 165 7.26 6.07 -9.05
CA SER A 165 8.65 6.31 -8.68
C SER A 165 8.90 5.81 -7.26
N VAL A 166 9.94 4.99 -7.11
CA VAL A 166 10.32 4.30 -5.87
C VAL A 166 11.69 4.78 -5.44
N ALA A 167 11.75 5.53 -4.34
CA ALA A 167 13.01 5.85 -3.66
C ALA A 167 13.43 4.72 -2.72
N ASN A 168 14.71 4.70 -2.38
CA ASN A 168 15.31 3.64 -1.58
C ASN A 168 15.06 2.24 -2.20
N CYS A 169 15.10 2.17 -3.52
CA CYS A 169 15.06 0.89 -4.20
C CYS A 169 16.28 0.05 -3.73
N PRO A 170 16.08 -1.24 -3.36
CA PRO A 170 17.18 -2.08 -2.91
C PRO A 170 18.24 -2.37 -3.98
N CYS A 171 18.08 -1.88 -5.20
CA CYS A 171 19.19 -1.86 -6.17
C CYS A 171 20.36 -0.99 -5.70
N ASP A 172 20.09 -0.04 -4.79
CA ASP A 172 21.11 0.78 -4.12
C ASP A 172 22.02 1.54 -5.11
N GLY A 173 21.52 1.75 -6.35
CA GLY A 173 22.32 2.33 -7.43
C GLY A 173 23.46 1.42 -7.92
N LYS A 174 23.51 0.15 -7.56
CA LYS A 174 24.56 -0.79 -7.90
C LYS A 174 24.18 -1.65 -9.11
N PRO A 175 25.00 -1.70 -10.17
CA PRO A 175 24.71 -2.47 -11.39
C PRO A 175 24.42 -3.95 -11.14
N GLU A 176 25.11 -4.58 -10.21
CA GLU A 176 24.91 -5.99 -9.83
C GLU A 176 23.52 -6.26 -9.26
N ASN A 177 22.86 -5.24 -8.76
CA ASN A 177 21.51 -5.33 -8.18
C ASN A 177 20.38 -5.01 -9.17
N LYS A 178 20.63 -4.94 -10.47
CA LYS A 178 19.63 -4.63 -11.51
C LYS A 178 18.42 -5.57 -11.46
N LYS A 179 18.64 -6.85 -11.18
CA LYS A 179 17.59 -7.88 -11.05
C LYS A 179 16.57 -7.55 -9.96
N VAL A 180 16.94 -6.77 -8.95
CA VAL A 180 16.01 -6.30 -7.92
C VAL A 180 14.95 -5.36 -8.50
N CYS A 181 15.33 -4.50 -9.45
CA CYS A 181 14.37 -3.62 -10.13
C CYS A 181 13.38 -4.42 -10.99
N GLU A 182 13.84 -5.49 -11.65
CA GLU A 182 12.95 -6.42 -12.37
C GLU A 182 11.94 -7.07 -11.43
N PHE A 183 12.39 -7.53 -10.26
CA PHE A 183 11.52 -8.08 -9.22
C PHE A 183 10.49 -7.04 -8.74
N VAL A 184 10.91 -5.81 -8.46
CA VAL A 184 10.01 -4.72 -8.03
C VAL A 184 8.96 -4.42 -9.10
N ASN A 185 9.38 -4.35 -10.37
CA ASN A 185 8.47 -4.15 -11.50
C ASN A 185 7.45 -5.29 -11.58
N GLY A 186 7.90 -6.52 -11.46
CA GLY A 186 7.02 -7.69 -11.41
C GLY A 186 6.03 -7.62 -10.25
N PHE A 187 6.50 -7.31 -9.05
CA PHE A 187 5.67 -7.21 -7.85
C PHE A 187 4.54 -6.18 -8.02
N ILE A 188 4.87 -4.99 -8.51
CA ILE A 188 3.87 -3.93 -8.77
C ILE A 188 2.90 -4.38 -9.87
N SER A 189 3.40 -5.01 -10.95
CA SER A 189 2.56 -5.51 -12.03
C SER A 189 1.55 -6.56 -11.56
N GLY A 190 2.00 -7.52 -10.74
CA GLY A 190 1.14 -8.56 -10.16
C GLY A 190 0.08 -7.98 -9.24
N SER A 191 0.45 -7.01 -8.41
CA SER A 191 -0.48 -6.30 -7.53
C SER A 191 -1.53 -5.52 -8.31
N LEU A 192 -1.13 -4.75 -9.31
CA LEU A 192 -2.04 -3.98 -10.16
C LEU A 192 -3.02 -4.88 -10.91
N LYS A 193 -2.53 -5.99 -11.47
CA LYS A 193 -3.39 -6.95 -12.19
C LYS A 193 -4.41 -7.61 -11.26
N TYR A 194 -4.02 -7.99 -10.06
CA TYR A 194 -4.94 -8.55 -9.06
C TYR A 194 -6.08 -7.57 -8.74
N LEU A 195 -5.78 -6.29 -8.67
CA LEU A 195 -6.74 -5.21 -8.46
C LEU A 195 -7.62 -4.90 -9.69
N GLY A 196 -7.50 -5.69 -10.76
CA GLY A 196 -8.28 -5.52 -11.97
C GLY A 196 -7.73 -4.45 -12.94
N VAL A 197 -6.50 -3.96 -12.70
CA VAL A 197 -5.84 -3.00 -13.62
C VAL A 197 -5.25 -3.77 -14.81
N PRO A 198 -5.78 -3.60 -16.03
CA PRO A 198 -5.28 -4.31 -17.20
C PRO A 198 -3.96 -3.68 -17.68
N ILE A 199 -2.84 -4.35 -17.47
CA ILE A 199 -1.53 -3.91 -17.93
C ILE A 199 -1.19 -4.62 -19.23
N VAL A 200 -0.84 -3.88 -20.29
CA VAL A 200 -0.36 -4.41 -21.58
C VAL A 200 1.16 -4.33 -21.71
N LYS A 201 1.79 -3.37 -21.00
CA LYS A 201 3.24 -3.21 -20.97
C LYS A 201 3.66 -2.65 -19.62
N SER A 202 4.77 -3.18 -19.09
CA SER A 202 5.45 -2.61 -17.93
C SER A 202 6.94 -2.44 -18.25
N GLU A 203 7.50 -1.31 -17.90
CA GLU A 203 8.92 -1.02 -18.14
C GLU A 203 9.51 -0.13 -17.06
N GLU A 204 10.79 -0.33 -16.76
CA GLU A 204 11.56 0.60 -15.94
C GLU A 204 12.13 1.70 -16.86
N VAL A 205 11.69 2.93 -16.66
CA VAL A 205 12.09 4.09 -17.47
C VAL A 205 13.23 4.91 -16.85
N LYS A 206 13.46 4.77 -15.55
CA LYS A 206 14.59 5.37 -14.82
C LYS A 206 15.06 4.44 -13.74
N CYS A 207 16.37 4.36 -13.53
CA CYS A 207 16.97 3.56 -12.46
C CYS A 207 17.97 4.37 -11.65
N GLN A 208 18.07 4.10 -10.35
CA GLN A 208 19.10 4.69 -9.50
C GLN A 208 20.52 4.26 -9.93
N ILE A 209 20.64 3.12 -10.60
CA ILE A 209 21.90 2.66 -11.21
C ILE A 209 22.39 3.66 -12.27
N ASP A 210 21.46 4.29 -12.99
CA ASP A 210 21.75 5.29 -14.01
C ASP A 210 21.75 6.71 -13.42
N SER A 211 22.08 6.85 -12.15
CA SER A 211 22.16 8.13 -11.42
C SER A 211 20.81 8.86 -11.26
N ALA A 212 19.68 8.18 -11.46
CA ALA A 212 18.38 8.76 -11.16
C ALA A 212 18.14 8.82 -9.64
N LYS A 213 17.36 9.81 -9.17
CA LYS A 213 17.01 9.94 -7.75
C LYS A 213 16.12 8.79 -7.24
N ALA A 214 15.34 8.18 -8.13
CA ALA A 214 14.42 7.09 -7.83
C ALA A 214 14.32 6.15 -9.04
N CYS A 215 14.07 4.87 -8.80
CA CYS A 215 13.67 3.94 -9.85
C CYS A 215 12.23 4.26 -10.24
N THR A 216 11.97 4.39 -11.54
CA THR A 216 10.66 4.78 -12.07
C THR A 216 10.16 3.72 -13.05
N PHE A 217 8.96 3.26 -12.80
CA PHE A 217 8.28 2.24 -13.61
C PHE A 217 7.06 2.84 -14.28
N GLU A 218 6.86 2.52 -15.55
CA GLU A 218 5.68 2.89 -16.31
C GLU A 218 4.87 1.65 -16.70
N TYR A 219 3.56 1.75 -16.51
CA TYR A 219 2.58 0.71 -16.83
C TYR A 219 1.61 1.27 -17.86
N THR A 220 1.57 0.67 -19.06
CA THR A 220 0.66 1.06 -20.12
C THR A 220 -0.62 0.25 -20.03
N LEU A 221 -1.76 0.93 -20.15
CA LEU A 221 -3.10 0.37 -20.09
C LEU A 221 -3.75 0.34 -21.49
N PRO A 222 -4.60 -0.65 -21.80
CA PRO A 222 -5.35 -0.68 -23.04
C PRO A 222 -6.52 0.32 -23.05
N ILE A 223 -6.93 0.78 -21.88
CA ILE A 223 -8.04 1.72 -21.66
C ILE A 223 -7.55 2.95 -20.89
N THR A 224 -8.32 4.02 -20.92
CA THR A 224 -8.02 5.23 -20.15
C THR A 224 -8.23 5.00 -18.64
N ILE A 225 -7.60 5.83 -17.83
CA ILE A 225 -7.81 5.81 -16.36
C ILE A 225 -9.27 6.12 -16.03
N GLU A 226 -9.93 6.97 -16.83
CA GLU A 226 -11.35 7.29 -16.63
C GLU A 226 -12.26 6.08 -16.91
N GLU A 227 -12.01 5.37 -18.01
CA GLU A 227 -12.73 4.13 -18.35
C GLU A 227 -12.49 3.03 -17.31
N LEU A 228 -11.25 2.94 -16.80
CA LEU A 228 -10.88 2.01 -15.75
C LEU A 228 -11.61 2.34 -14.44
N SER A 229 -11.68 3.63 -14.07
CA SER A 229 -12.43 4.08 -12.89
C SER A 229 -13.91 3.72 -12.98
N LYS A 230 -14.51 3.91 -14.16
CA LYS A 230 -15.92 3.51 -14.41
C LYS A 230 -16.11 2.00 -14.26
N LYS A 231 -15.18 1.19 -14.77
CA LYS A 231 -15.25 -0.28 -14.68
C LYS A 231 -15.13 -0.79 -13.24
N LEU A 232 -14.25 -0.21 -12.45
CA LEU A 232 -14.01 -0.63 -11.06
C LEU A 232 -15.01 -0.02 -10.07
N GLY A 233 -15.61 1.14 -10.40
CA GLY A 233 -16.66 1.80 -9.61
C GLY A 233 -18.08 1.34 -9.92
N THR A 234 -18.30 0.54 -10.97
CA THR A 234 -19.64 0.11 -11.41
C THR A 234 -20.09 -1.27 -10.93
N THR A 235 -19.39 -1.90 -10.02
CA THR A 235 -19.97 -3.03 -9.28
C THR A 235 -20.95 -2.46 -8.23
N LYS A 236 -22.17 -2.11 -8.71
CA LYS A 236 -23.37 -1.91 -7.88
C LYS A 236 -23.76 -3.23 -7.23
#